data_d35e413a35f37aed504060c12cc5d7bf
#
_entry.id   d35e413a35f37aed504060c12cc5d7bf
#
_cell.length_a   1.000
_cell.length_b   1.000
_cell.length_c   1.000
_cell.angle_alpha   90.00
_cell.angle_beta   90.00
_cell.angle_gamma   90.00
#
_symmetry.space_group_name_H-M   'P 1'
#
loop_
_entity.id
_entity.type
_entity.pdbx_description
1 polymer ?
#
loop_
_entity_poly.entity_id
_entity_poly.type
_entity_poly.pdbx_seq_one_letter_code
_entity_poly.pdbx_strand_id
1 'polypeptide(L)'
;MNRLPVKQPDYILIAIILVLISFGIIMVFSSSYIMADKWYGDSFYFFTRQLFSAFIALLVFFVTMKIDYHYWKKFAIPLLIVSIFLLLILYLPGVTRYVRGARRWIYLGPLPFQPSELAKVALILYIADCLTRKPARDIDTFMRGILPV
;
A
#
# COMPACT_ATOMS: atom_id res chain seq x y z
N MET A 1 -6.40 -32.75 3.72
CA MET A 1 -6.01 -31.37 3.37
C MET A 1 -4.61 -31.41 2.77
N ASN A 2 -4.53 -31.50 1.44
CA ASN A 2 -3.24 -31.46 0.73
C ASN A 2 -2.70 -30.03 0.84
N ARG A 3 -1.67 -29.86 1.66
CA ARG A 3 -0.89 -28.62 1.64
C ARG A 3 -0.16 -28.60 0.30
N LEU A 4 -0.57 -27.70 -0.58
CA LEU A 4 0.21 -27.43 -1.78
C LEU A 4 1.63 -27.05 -1.34
N PRO A 5 2.67 -27.55 -2.05
CA PRO A 5 4.05 -27.21 -1.72
C PRO A 5 4.19 -25.69 -1.69
N VAL A 6 4.77 -25.18 -0.60
CA VAL A 6 5.09 -23.76 -0.47
C VAL A 6 5.95 -23.40 -1.68
N LYS A 7 5.36 -22.68 -2.65
CA LYS A 7 6.12 -22.20 -3.81
C LYS A 7 7.24 -21.29 -3.29
N GLN A 8 8.45 -21.56 -3.76
CA GLN A 8 9.58 -20.69 -3.44
C GLN A 8 9.26 -19.26 -3.90
N PRO A 9 9.67 -18.25 -3.14
CA PRO A 9 9.46 -16.86 -3.52
C PRO A 9 10.16 -16.57 -4.85
N ASP A 10 9.56 -15.70 -5.66
CA ASP A 10 10.16 -15.25 -6.90
C ASP A 10 11.30 -14.27 -6.59
N TYR A 11 12.54 -14.78 -6.63
CA TYR A 11 13.73 -14.00 -6.31
C TYR A 11 13.98 -12.87 -7.33
N ILE A 12 13.53 -13.03 -8.58
CA ILE A 12 13.67 -12.00 -9.62
C ILE A 12 12.78 -10.81 -9.25
N LEU A 13 11.53 -11.07 -8.87
CA LEU A 13 10.60 -10.04 -8.43
C LEU A 13 11.14 -9.30 -7.20
N ILE A 14 11.66 -10.04 -6.22
CA ILE A 14 12.26 -9.44 -5.02
C ILE A 14 13.45 -8.54 -5.39
N ALA A 15 14.34 -9.01 -6.27
CA ALA A 15 15.48 -8.23 -6.72
C ALA A 15 15.05 -6.93 -7.42
N ILE A 16 14.06 -6.99 -8.31
CA ILE A 16 13.51 -5.81 -8.98
C ILE A 16 12.95 -4.80 -7.96
N ILE A 17 12.17 -5.27 -6.98
CA ILE A 17 11.61 -4.41 -5.93
C ILE A 17 12.74 -3.71 -5.15
N LEU A 18 13.78 -4.44 -4.75
CA LEU A 18 14.90 -3.87 -4.00
C LEU A 18 15.67 -2.83 -4.82
N VAL A 19 15.90 -3.08 -6.11
CA VAL A 19 16.54 -2.12 -7.02
C VAL A 19 15.69 -0.86 -7.15
N LEU A 20 14.38 -0.99 -7.33
CA LEU A 20 13.47 0.16 -7.44
C LEU A 20 13.42 0.99 -6.15
N ILE A 21 13.39 0.34 -4.99
CA ILE A 21 13.43 1.03 -3.69
C ILE A 21 14.75 1.79 -3.55
N SER A 22 15.88 1.16 -3.84
CA SER A 22 17.20 1.80 -3.75
C SER A 22 17.31 3.00 -4.68
N PHE A 23 16.86 2.86 -5.91
CA PHE A 23 16.81 3.95 -6.87
C PHE A 23 15.90 5.09 -6.40
N GLY A 24 14.71 4.76 -5.86
CA GLY A 24 13.79 5.73 -5.30
C GLY A 24 14.38 6.54 -4.15
N ILE A 25 15.14 5.91 -3.25
CA ILE A 25 15.83 6.59 -2.14
C ILE A 25 16.88 7.59 -2.69
N ILE A 26 17.68 7.18 -3.67
CA ILE A 26 18.69 8.04 -4.30
C ILE A 26 18.01 9.24 -4.98
N MET A 27 16.93 9.02 -5.71
CA MET A 27 16.19 10.08 -6.40
C MET A 27 15.56 11.09 -5.42
N VAL A 28 15.01 10.62 -4.31
CA VAL A 28 14.48 11.51 -3.25
C VAL A 28 15.61 12.35 -2.67
N PHE A 29 16.75 11.77 -2.37
CA PHE A 29 17.91 12.52 -1.88
C PHE A 29 18.33 13.59 -2.88
N SER A 30 18.54 13.22 -4.14
CA SER A 30 18.98 14.15 -5.19
C SER A 30 18.01 15.31 -5.41
N SER A 31 16.70 15.05 -5.40
CA SER A 31 15.68 16.08 -5.67
C SER A 31 15.40 16.98 -4.48
N SER A 32 15.60 16.50 -3.24
CA SER A 32 15.18 17.22 -2.03
C SER A 32 16.34 17.88 -1.26
N TYR A 33 17.60 17.61 -1.63
CA TYR A 33 18.79 18.08 -0.93
C TYR A 33 18.79 19.60 -0.69
N ILE A 34 18.62 20.40 -1.75
CA ILE A 34 18.64 21.89 -1.67
C ILE A 34 17.42 22.42 -0.87
N MET A 35 16.27 21.76 -1.02
CA MET A 35 15.04 22.20 -0.36
C MET A 35 15.05 21.86 1.13
N ALA A 36 15.65 20.73 1.50
CA ALA A 36 15.85 20.30 2.88
C ALA A 36 16.75 21.28 3.64
N ASP A 37 17.85 21.67 3.04
CA ASP A 37 18.78 22.64 3.60
C ASP A 37 18.12 23.99 3.85
N LYS A 38 17.39 24.51 2.86
CA LYS A 38 16.70 25.81 2.98
C LYS A 38 15.57 25.84 4.03
N TRP A 39 14.84 24.74 4.22
CA TRP A 39 13.66 24.73 5.10
C TRP A 39 13.93 24.20 6.50
N TYR A 40 14.87 23.29 6.64
CA TYR A 40 15.15 22.59 7.89
C TYR A 40 16.58 22.79 8.39
N GLY A 41 17.48 23.39 7.59
CA GLY A 41 18.90 23.54 7.93
C GLY A 41 19.67 22.21 7.96
N ASP A 42 19.05 21.14 7.46
CA ASP A 42 19.64 19.80 7.38
C ASP A 42 19.34 19.18 6.01
N SER A 43 20.36 19.07 5.18
CA SER A 43 20.26 18.52 3.83
C SER A 43 19.83 17.07 3.79
N PHE A 44 20.01 16.33 4.90
CA PHE A 44 19.67 14.91 4.99
C PHE A 44 18.28 14.64 5.59
N TYR A 45 17.53 15.67 5.96
CA TYR A 45 16.24 15.54 6.64
C TYR A 45 15.25 14.60 5.91
N PHE A 46 15.04 14.80 4.61
CA PHE A 46 14.14 13.95 3.83
C PHE A 46 14.72 12.56 3.57
N PHE A 47 16.03 12.46 3.39
CA PHE A 47 16.72 11.20 3.18
C PHE A 47 16.60 10.25 4.37
N THR A 48 16.89 10.72 5.57
CA THR A 48 16.78 9.92 6.80
C THR A 48 15.35 9.44 7.04
N ARG A 49 14.37 10.31 6.80
CA ARG A 49 12.95 9.96 6.90
C ARG A 49 12.53 8.93 5.85
N GLN A 50 13.01 9.06 4.63
CA GLN A 50 12.77 8.09 3.56
C GLN A 50 13.42 6.75 3.85
N LEU A 51 14.65 6.74 4.35
CA LEU A 51 15.36 5.52 4.73
C LEU A 51 14.63 4.77 5.84
N PHE A 52 14.16 5.48 6.86
CA PHE A 52 13.37 4.89 7.94
C PHE A 52 12.05 4.29 7.44
N SER A 53 11.34 5.00 6.56
CA SER A 53 10.11 4.50 5.95
C SER A 53 10.35 3.28 5.07
N ALA A 54 11.43 3.27 4.30
CA ALA A 54 11.83 2.14 3.47
C ALA A 54 12.20 0.90 4.32
N PHE A 55 12.88 1.11 5.45
CA PHE A 55 13.19 0.03 6.39
C PHE A 55 11.91 -0.62 6.94
N ILE A 56 10.96 0.21 7.40
CA ILE A 56 9.66 -0.32 7.88
C ILE A 56 8.92 -1.05 6.75
N ALA A 57 8.88 -0.48 5.54
CA ALA A 57 8.22 -1.10 4.39
C ALA A 57 8.83 -2.44 4.04
N LEU A 58 10.16 -2.58 4.05
CA LEU A 58 10.85 -3.85 3.83
C LEU A 58 10.56 -4.87 4.92
N LEU A 59 10.53 -4.44 6.18
CA LEU A 59 10.16 -5.32 7.29
C LEU A 59 8.74 -5.86 7.11
N VAL A 60 7.77 -4.99 6.82
CA VAL A 60 6.40 -5.40 6.53
C VAL A 60 6.33 -6.30 5.32
N PHE A 61 7.09 -6.02 4.26
CA PHE A 61 7.15 -6.85 3.06
C PHE A 61 7.61 -8.28 3.37
N PHE A 62 8.70 -8.45 4.12
CA PHE A 62 9.18 -9.78 4.48
C PHE A 62 8.25 -10.53 5.44
N VAL A 63 7.57 -9.81 6.34
CA VAL A 63 6.55 -10.40 7.21
C VAL A 63 5.36 -10.88 6.39
N THR A 64 4.85 -10.05 5.47
CA THR A 64 3.70 -10.40 4.63
C THR A 64 3.99 -11.57 3.70
N MET A 65 5.23 -11.71 3.20
CA MET A 65 5.64 -12.86 2.40
C MET A 65 5.52 -14.21 3.14
N LYS A 66 5.65 -14.20 4.48
CA LYS A 66 5.54 -15.42 5.31
C LYS A 66 4.10 -15.78 5.66
N ILE A 67 3.17 -14.86 5.48
CA ILE A 67 1.76 -15.05 5.82
C ILE A 67 1.06 -15.73 4.63
N ASP A 68 0.34 -16.83 4.92
CA ASP A 68 -0.45 -17.52 3.91
C ASP A 68 -1.56 -16.59 3.37
N TYR A 69 -1.72 -16.55 2.04
CA TYR A 69 -2.72 -15.72 1.36
C TYR A 69 -4.17 -16.05 1.79
N HIS A 70 -4.43 -17.23 2.33
CA HIS A 70 -5.75 -17.58 2.85
C HIS A 70 -6.18 -16.72 4.06
N TYR A 71 -5.21 -16.23 4.83
CA TYR A 71 -5.51 -15.26 5.90
C TYR A 71 -5.94 -13.91 5.30
N TRP A 72 -5.24 -13.44 4.28
CA TRP A 72 -5.58 -12.18 3.61
C TRP A 72 -6.97 -12.21 2.99
N LYS A 73 -7.38 -13.36 2.45
CA LYS A 73 -8.73 -13.59 1.92
C LYS A 73 -9.82 -13.33 2.97
N LYS A 74 -9.61 -13.76 4.21
CA LYS A 74 -10.58 -13.53 5.31
C LYS A 74 -10.69 -12.06 5.69
N PHE A 75 -9.62 -11.29 5.51
CA PHE A 75 -9.58 -9.87 5.83
C PHE A 75 -10.00 -8.96 4.68
N ALA A 76 -10.23 -9.48 3.48
CA ALA A 76 -10.56 -8.66 2.31
C ALA A 76 -11.80 -7.79 2.52
N ILE A 77 -12.91 -8.37 2.98
CA ILE A 77 -14.17 -7.64 3.23
C ILE A 77 -14.06 -6.68 4.43
N PRO A 78 -13.58 -7.11 5.62
CA PRO A 78 -13.41 -6.18 6.74
C PRO A 78 -12.49 -5.00 6.40
N LEU A 79 -11.40 -5.26 5.70
CA LEU A 79 -10.44 -4.22 5.31
C LEU A 79 -11.07 -3.21 4.33
N LEU A 80 -11.91 -3.70 3.40
CA LEU A 80 -12.64 -2.84 2.49
C LEU A 80 -13.63 -1.93 3.23
N ILE A 81 -14.40 -2.48 4.17
CA ILE A 81 -15.35 -1.71 4.99
C ILE A 81 -14.60 -0.64 5.79
N VAL A 82 -13.52 -1.01 6.45
CA VAL A 82 -12.68 -0.07 7.22
C VAL A 82 -12.11 1.02 6.31
N SER A 83 -11.65 0.67 5.12
CA SER A 83 -11.09 1.66 4.18
C SER A 83 -12.13 2.65 3.67
N ILE A 84 -13.35 2.19 3.38
CA ILE A 84 -14.48 3.06 3.02
C ILE A 84 -14.83 4.00 4.17
N PHE A 85 -14.90 3.47 5.40
CA PHE A 85 -15.18 4.27 6.58
C PHE A 85 -14.11 5.35 6.81
N LEU A 86 -12.83 5.00 6.65
CA LEU A 86 -11.74 5.96 6.74
C LEU A 86 -11.79 7.05 5.65
N LEU A 87 -12.21 6.68 4.43
CA LEU A 87 -12.42 7.65 3.36
C LEU A 87 -13.57 8.61 3.68
N LEU A 88 -14.66 8.11 4.28
CA LEU A 88 -15.78 8.95 4.71
C LEU A 88 -15.38 9.92 5.83
N ILE A 89 -14.54 9.50 6.77
CA ILE A 89 -13.99 10.36 7.83
C ILE A 89 -13.24 11.58 7.27
N LEU A 90 -12.62 11.47 6.08
CA LEU A 90 -11.93 12.60 5.45
C LEU A 90 -12.86 13.78 5.14
N TYR A 91 -14.16 13.54 4.99
CA TYR A 91 -15.15 14.59 4.74
C TYR A 91 -15.59 15.33 6.01
N LEU A 92 -15.33 14.76 7.20
CA LEU A 92 -15.71 15.39 8.45
C LEU A 92 -14.85 16.64 8.72
N PRO A 93 -15.47 17.78 9.01
CA PRO A 93 -14.74 19.00 9.38
C PRO A 93 -13.98 18.78 10.70
N GLY A 94 -12.71 19.19 10.75
CA GLY A 94 -11.90 19.14 11.97
C GLY A 94 -10.94 17.93 12.07
N VAL A 95 -11.13 16.88 11.31
CA VAL A 95 -10.28 15.66 11.39
C VAL A 95 -9.06 15.75 10.46
N THR A 96 -9.16 16.52 9.40
CA THR A 96 -8.13 16.58 8.34
C THR A 96 -7.63 17.98 8.13
N ARG A 97 -6.33 18.12 7.86
CA ARG A 97 -5.75 19.41 7.45
C ARG A 97 -5.85 19.57 5.93
N TYR A 98 -6.18 20.78 5.50
CA TYR A 98 -6.09 21.16 4.09
C TYR A 98 -4.62 21.24 3.68
N VAL A 99 -4.19 20.33 2.79
CA VAL A 99 -2.86 20.37 2.20
C VAL A 99 -3.02 20.55 0.69
N ARG A 100 -2.53 21.68 0.17
CA ARG A 100 -2.59 22.00 -1.26
C ARG A 100 -4.01 21.90 -1.87
N GLY A 101 -5.02 22.38 -1.14
CA GLY A 101 -6.40 22.42 -1.64
C GLY A 101 -7.21 21.12 -1.54
N ALA A 102 -6.67 20.06 -0.92
CA ALA A 102 -7.37 18.81 -0.79
C ALA A 102 -7.21 18.19 0.62
N ARG A 103 -8.27 17.49 1.08
CA ARG A 103 -8.28 16.72 2.32
C ARG A 103 -7.93 15.27 2.01
N ARG A 104 -6.65 14.90 2.11
CA ARG A 104 -6.19 13.56 1.72
C ARG A 104 -5.45 12.81 2.83
N TRP A 105 -5.06 13.53 3.89
CA TRP A 105 -4.16 13.01 4.91
C TRP A 105 -4.79 13.08 6.28
N ILE A 106 -4.69 11.97 7.02
CA ILE A 106 -4.96 11.89 8.45
C ILE A 106 -3.61 11.90 9.16
N TYR A 107 -3.42 12.80 10.11
CA TYR A 107 -2.20 12.86 10.89
C TYR A 107 -2.39 12.07 12.19
N LEU A 108 -1.77 10.91 12.27
CA LEU A 108 -1.70 10.10 13.48
C LEU A 108 -0.38 10.42 14.19
N GLY A 109 -0.33 11.57 14.88
CA GLY A 109 0.91 12.06 15.45
C GLY A 109 1.91 12.50 14.39
N PRO A 110 3.18 12.03 14.41
CA PRO A 110 4.22 12.42 13.45
C PRO A 110 4.09 11.73 12.08
N LEU A 111 3.23 10.71 11.96
CA LEU A 111 3.08 9.91 10.74
C LEU A 111 1.86 10.37 9.95
N PRO A 112 2.06 10.89 8.72
CA PRO A 112 0.96 11.14 7.80
C PRO A 112 0.45 9.81 7.25
N PHE A 113 -0.84 9.54 7.42
CA PHE A 113 -1.53 8.38 6.89
C PHE A 113 -2.52 8.79 5.81
N GLN A 114 -2.45 8.13 4.65
CA GLN A 114 -3.37 8.39 3.54
C GLN A 114 -4.35 7.22 3.40
N PRO A 115 -5.64 7.40 3.74
CA PRO A 115 -6.64 6.32 3.67
C PRO A 115 -6.82 5.72 2.27
N SER A 116 -6.58 6.48 1.22
CA SER A 116 -6.67 5.96 -0.16
C SER A 116 -5.62 4.90 -0.48
N GLU A 117 -4.46 4.89 0.18
CA GLU A 117 -3.46 3.83 0.00
C GLU A 117 -3.99 2.50 0.58
N LEU A 118 -4.61 2.56 1.77
CA LEU A 118 -5.25 1.38 2.36
C LEU A 118 -6.41 0.89 1.48
N ALA A 119 -7.21 1.82 0.94
CA ALA A 119 -8.34 1.47 0.07
C ALA A 119 -7.90 0.75 -1.21
N LYS A 120 -6.77 1.15 -1.81
CA LYS A 120 -6.20 0.44 -2.97
C LYS A 120 -5.86 -1.02 -2.64
N VAL A 121 -5.17 -1.24 -1.53
CA VAL A 121 -4.81 -2.60 -1.09
C VAL A 121 -6.06 -3.42 -0.79
N ALA A 122 -7.02 -2.84 -0.07
CA ALA A 122 -8.28 -3.48 0.27
C ALA A 122 -9.07 -3.89 -0.99
N LEU A 123 -9.13 -3.00 -1.97
CA LEU A 123 -9.82 -3.25 -3.24
C LEU A 123 -9.14 -4.37 -4.04
N ILE A 124 -7.82 -4.37 -4.12
CA ILE A 124 -7.07 -5.45 -4.80
C ILE A 124 -7.37 -6.81 -4.15
N LEU A 125 -7.33 -6.89 -2.81
CA LEU A 125 -7.64 -8.11 -2.08
C LEU A 125 -9.09 -8.55 -2.29
N TYR A 126 -10.04 -7.61 -2.28
CA TYR A 126 -11.45 -7.89 -2.51
C TYR A 126 -11.71 -8.42 -3.93
N ILE A 127 -11.18 -7.75 -4.95
CA ILE A 127 -11.32 -8.19 -6.34
C ILE A 127 -10.69 -9.58 -6.53
N ALA A 128 -9.51 -9.82 -5.97
CA ALA A 128 -8.86 -11.12 -6.03
C ALA A 128 -9.72 -12.21 -5.36
N ASP A 129 -10.35 -11.94 -4.21
CA ASP A 129 -11.27 -12.88 -3.57
C ASP A 129 -12.51 -13.14 -4.41
N CYS A 130 -13.12 -12.10 -4.97
CA CYS A 130 -14.29 -12.23 -5.86
C CYS A 130 -13.99 -13.09 -7.08
N LEU A 131 -12.84 -12.86 -7.73
CA LEU A 131 -12.44 -13.62 -8.92
C LEU A 131 -12.15 -15.09 -8.60
N THR A 132 -11.58 -15.38 -7.44
CA THR A 132 -11.32 -16.78 -7.04
C THR A 132 -12.58 -17.58 -6.72
N ARG A 133 -13.71 -16.91 -6.44
CA ARG A 133 -15.00 -17.56 -6.16
C ARG A 133 -15.79 -17.85 -7.43
N LYS A 134 -15.46 -17.21 -8.54
CA LYS A 134 -16.16 -17.38 -9.81
C LYS A 134 -15.61 -18.57 -10.59
N PRO A 135 -16.48 -19.34 -11.29
CA PRO A 135 -16.01 -20.40 -12.18
C PRO A 135 -15.19 -19.81 -13.34
N ALA A 136 -14.14 -20.50 -13.75
CA ALA A 136 -13.22 -20.03 -14.80
C ALA A 136 -13.94 -19.61 -16.10
N ARG A 137 -15.07 -20.25 -16.39
CA ARG A 137 -15.91 -20.01 -17.60
C ARG A 137 -16.55 -18.61 -17.62
N ASP A 138 -16.76 -18.00 -16.46
CA ASP A 138 -17.41 -16.69 -16.35
C ASP A 138 -16.38 -15.55 -16.34
N ILE A 139 -15.13 -15.85 -16.03
CA ILE A 139 -14.04 -14.86 -15.95
C ILE A 139 -13.65 -14.35 -17.34
N ASP A 140 -13.77 -15.18 -18.38
CA ASP A 140 -13.43 -14.83 -19.76
C ASP A 140 -14.42 -13.85 -20.42
N THR A 141 -15.57 -13.61 -19.78
CA THR A 141 -16.58 -12.69 -20.28
C THR A 141 -16.62 -11.44 -19.43
N PHE A 142 -16.24 -10.26 -20.00
CA PHE A 142 -16.21 -8.99 -19.32
C PHE A 142 -17.53 -8.66 -18.59
N MET A 143 -18.67 -8.92 -19.23
CA MET A 143 -20.01 -8.62 -18.69
C MET A 143 -20.40 -9.50 -17.50
N ARG A 144 -19.94 -10.76 -17.45
CA ARG A 144 -20.33 -11.72 -16.39
C ARG A 144 -19.24 -11.90 -15.33
N GLY A 145 -17.98 -11.70 -15.72
CA GLY A 145 -16.82 -11.90 -14.86
C GLY A 145 -16.42 -10.65 -14.07
N ILE A 146 -16.29 -9.51 -14.74
CA ILE A 146 -15.69 -8.31 -14.17
C ILE A 146 -16.75 -7.29 -13.72
N LEU A 147 -17.80 -7.08 -14.51
CA LEU A 147 -18.81 -6.05 -14.22
C LEU A 147 -19.58 -6.23 -12.91
N PRO A 148 -19.93 -7.44 -12.42
CA PRO A 148 -20.63 -7.63 -11.14
C PRO A 148 -19.68 -7.77 -9.93
N VAL A 149 -18.46 -7.27 -10.00
CA VAL A 149 -17.52 -7.15 -8.87
C VAL A 149 -17.59 -5.76 -8.27
#